data_3eae78a0312d6dca6204e448808bfc1c
#
_entry.id   3eae78a0312d6dca6204e448808bfc1c
#
_cell.length_a   1.000
_cell.length_b   1.000
_cell.length_c   1.000
_cell.angle_alpha   90.00
_cell.angle_beta   90.00
_cell.angle_gamma   90.00
#
_symmetry.space_group_name_H-M   'P 1'
#
loop_
_entity.id
_entity.type
_entity.pdbx_description
1 polymer ?
#
loop_
_entity_poly.entity_id
_entity_poly.type
_entity_poly.pdbx_seq_one_letter_code
_entity_poly.pdbx_strand_id
1 'polypeptide(L)'
;MFGLWGLLLFGSPAVLSGTVAADAGIEYDSNPARVPSDGSLGVLPQGSPLVRGLWSGSLAYAGPKQRLRLSATTTGKVFLTSEQQQQNVLVAQLGYEHGAKIGRSLIVGTIDYYDAFQADAPQYLERDFRSLAAGGRFQSVRPLEGGHRIDGVLHLTGQLFHYKPDPLQSFVGPSLFAKLGGRVHAGDPELGHDFDLSVHGRGDYRIYGPVRRDVFVSVGGSIQWQGPLLIQVGYSAQVNLSSTELESYQRHLPMLKLAFHLPGELFVTMKGQLNLQKSALGLTVPIQSIDEDNRSLVLLDLERPLPKGFAISARYCGYFSLPADGTSPYQRHTALLNFSYRFAR
;
A
#
# COMPACT_ATOMS: atom_id res chain seq x y z
N MET A 1 -0.21 9.34 5.00
CA MET A 1 1.00 10.16 4.89
C MET A 1 1.09 10.86 3.53
N PHE A 2 0.13 11.76 3.19
CA PHE A 2 0.07 12.48 1.89
C PHE A 2 0.00 14.00 2.03
N GLY A 3 0.20 14.55 3.23
CA GLY A 3 -0.11 15.94 3.55
C GLY A 3 0.93 17.01 3.20
N LEU A 4 2.19 16.69 2.90
CA LEU A 4 3.23 17.73 2.72
C LEU A 4 3.46 18.17 1.27
N TRP A 5 2.71 17.66 0.31
CA TRP A 5 3.01 17.81 -1.11
C TRP A 5 2.33 18.99 -1.82
N GLY A 6 1.37 19.62 -1.17
CA GLY A 6 0.64 20.74 -1.78
C GLY A 6 1.33 22.09 -1.75
N LEU A 7 2.28 22.31 -0.85
CA LEU A 7 2.83 23.63 -0.56
C LEU A 7 4.07 24.04 -1.38
N LEU A 8 4.71 23.11 -2.09
CA LEU A 8 5.98 23.37 -2.81
C LEU A 8 5.82 23.81 -4.28
N LEU A 9 4.61 24.13 -4.73
CA LEU A 9 4.37 24.42 -6.15
C LEU A 9 4.57 25.89 -6.57
N PHE A 10 4.84 26.83 -5.66
CA PHE A 10 4.88 28.23 -6.01
C PHE A 10 6.19 28.92 -5.61
N GLY A 11 7.06 29.17 -6.59
CA GLY A 11 8.07 30.24 -6.57
C GLY A 11 9.17 30.20 -5.49
N SER A 12 9.31 29.12 -4.73
CA SER A 12 10.30 29.00 -3.67
C SER A 12 11.71 28.74 -4.19
N PRO A 13 12.76 29.21 -3.51
CA PRO A 13 14.15 28.84 -3.81
C PRO A 13 14.31 27.31 -3.78
N ALA A 14 15.36 26.82 -4.44
CA ALA A 14 15.67 25.40 -4.45
C ALA A 14 15.81 24.85 -3.01
N VAL A 15 15.07 23.80 -2.70
CA VAL A 15 15.06 23.17 -1.38
C VAL A 15 15.59 21.75 -1.49
N LEU A 16 16.58 21.44 -0.67
CA LEU A 16 17.02 20.07 -0.44
C LEU A 16 16.38 19.58 0.88
N SER A 17 15.69 18.46 0.85
CA SER A 17 15.07 17.86 2.02
C SER A 17 15.40 16.37 2.10
N GLY A 18 15.54 15.87 3.31
CA GLY A 18 15.78 14.46 3.57
C GLY A 18 14.87 13.94 4.68
N THR A 19 14.48 12.69 4.58
CA THR A 19 13.74 12.01 5.64
C THR A 19 14.38 10.67 5.93
N VAL A 20 14.42 10.30 7.21
CA VAL A 20 14.80 8.96 7.66
C VAL A 20 13.73 8.51 8.64
N ALA A 21 13.30 7.27 8.51
CA ALA A 21 12.42 6.62 9.48
C ALA A 21 12.94 5.22 9.77
N ALA A 22 12.88 4.83 11.02
CA ALA A 22 13.21 3.49 11.48
C ALA A 22 12.13 3.03 12.46
N ASP A 23 11.68 1.79 12.29
CA ASP A 23 10.71 1.15 13.15
C ASP A 23 11.27 -0.20 13.60
N ALA A 24 11.09 -0.54 14.87
CA ALA A 24 11.41 -1.86 15.41
C ALA A 24 10.28 -2.30 16.35
N GLY A 25 9.88 -3.55 16.28
CA GLY A 25 8.77 -4.03 17.07
C GLY A 25 8.76 -5.53 17.30
N ILE A 26 7.94 -5.93 18.26
CA ILE A 26 7.60 -7.32 18.56
C ILE A 26 6.17 -7.53 18.09
N GLU A 27 5.96 -8.59 17.33
CA GLU A 27 4.65 -8.96 16.79
C GLU A 27 4.33 -10.42 17.12
N TYR A 28 3.08 -10.71 17.33
CA TYR A 28 2.54 -12.06 17.33
C TYR A 28 1.68 -12.25 16.08
N ASP A 29 1.88 -13.34 15.38
CA ASP A 29 1.11 -13.74 14.20
C ASP A 29 0.48 -15.10 14.45
N SER A 30 -0.86 -15.19 14.46
CA SER A 30 -1.57 -16.43 14.75
C SER A 30 -1.56 -17.43 13.59
N ASN A 31 -1.21 -17.01 12.38
CA ASN A 31 -1.20 -17.84 11.18
C ASN A 31 -0.15 -17.34 10.18
N PRO A 32 1.15 -17.42 10.51
CA PRO A 32 2.22 -16.93 9.65
C PRO A 32 2.31 -17.69 8.31
N ALA A 33 1.97 -18.97 8.30
CA ALA A 33 1.94 -19.79 7.10
C ALA A 33 0.74 -19.51 6.19
N ARG A 34 -0.26 -18.75 6.66
CA ARG A 34 -1.48 -18.39 5.92
C ARG A 34 -2.31 -19.57 5.41
N VAL A 35 -2.31 -20.64 6.17
CA VAL A 35 -3.09 -21.83 5.88
C VAL A 35 -4.56 -21.66 6.24
N PRO A 36 -5.51 -22.44 5.64
CA PRO A 36 -6.90 -22.46 6.05
C PRO A 36 -7.07 -22.81 7.52
N SER A 37 -8.03 -22.17 8.19
CA SER A 37 -8.23 -22.31 9.64
C SER A 37 -8.90 -23.63 10.03
N ASP A 38 -9.52 -24.32 9.07
CA ASP A 38 -10.21 -25.61 9.25
C ASP A 38 -9.30 -26.83 9.08
N GLY A 39 -8.01 -26.62 8.77
CA GLY A 39 -7.07 -27.70 8.50
C GLY A 39 -7.32 -28.46 7.19
N SER A 40 -8.08 -27.89 6.26
CA SER A 40 -8.42 -28.53 4.96
C SER A 40 -7.21 -28.91 4.12
N LEU A 41 -6.05 -28.30 4.38
CA LEU A 41 -4.76 -28.66 3.76
C LEU A 41 -3.93 -29.63 4.61
N GLY A 42 -4.50 -30.22 5.66
CA GLY A 42 -3.79 -31.15 6.58
C GLY A 42 -2.85 -30.44 7.56
N VAL A 43 -2.83 -29.10 7.58
CA VAL A 43 -2.02 -28.28 8.47
C VAL A 43 -2.92 -27.30 9.19
N LEU A 44 -2.81 -27.24 10.51
CA LEU A 44 -3.49 -26.23 11.33
C LEU A 44 -2.61 -24.99 11.49
N PRO A 45 -3.21 -23.80 11.59
CA PRO A 45 -2.46 -22.59 11.90
C PRO A 45 -1.70 -22.71 13.22
N GLN A 46 -0.44 -22.37 13.19
CA GLN A 46 0.41 -22.29 14.40
C GLN A 46 0.90 -20.87 14.57
N GLY A 47 0.51 -20.23 15.66
CA GLY A 47 0.91 -18.88 15.97
C GLY A 47 2.38 -18.79 16.39
N SER A 48 3.02 -17.68 16.05
CA SER A 48 4.42 -17.45 16.38
C SER A 48 4.70 -15.99 16.76
N PRO A 49 5.49 -15.75 17.80
CA PRO A 49 6.10 -14.45 18.02
C PRO A 49 7.19 -14.20 16.97
N LEU A 50 7.35 -12.94 16.62
CA LEU A 50 8.38 -12.50 15.69
C LEU A 50 8.91 -11.12 16.05
N VAL A 51 10.10 -10.80 15.54
CA VAL A 51 10.64 -9.44 15.52
C VAL A 51 10.48 -8.88 14.12
N ARG A 52 10.09 -7.62 14.05
CA ARG A 52 10.03 -6.89 12.78
C ARG A 52 10.88 -5.63 12.83
N GLY A 53 11.39 -5.24 11.67
CA GLY A 53 12.08 -4.00 11.48
C GLY A 53 11.67 -3.35 10.17
N LEU A 54 11.64 -2.02 10.15
CA LEU A 54 11.50 -1.22 8.94
C LEU A 54 12.50 -0.08 9.01
N TRP A 55 13.17 0.16 7.91
CA TRP A 55 13.95 1.35 7.68
C TRP A 55 13.54 1.97 6.37
N SER A 56 13.41 3.29 6.34
CA SER A 56 13.17 4.04 5.10
C SER A 56 13.94 5.35 5.11
N GLY A 57 14.38 5.75 3.93
CA GLY A 57 15.02 7.03 3.72
C GLY A 57 14.60 7.64 2.40
N SER A 58 14.53 8.96 2.34
CA SER A 58 14.36 9.66 1.08
C SER A 58 15.17 10.95 1.07
N LEU A 59 15.68 11.28 -0.12
CA LEU A 59 16.32 12.54 -0.43
C LEU A 59 15.54 13.18 -1.56
N ALA A 60 15.13 14.43 -1.39
CA ALA A 60 14.40 15.17 -2.40
C ALA A 60 15.04 16.55 -2.64
N TYR A 61 15.21 16.87 -3.90
CA TYR A 61 15.58 18.20 -4.38
C TYR A 61 14.39 18.78 -5.14
N ALA A 62 13.96 19.97 -4.75
CA ALA A 62 12.91 20.73 -5.42
C ALA A 62 13.46 22.08 -5.85
N GLY A 63 13.75 22.24 -7.14
CA GLY A 63 14.10 23.49 -7.76
C GLY A 63 12.91 24.17 -8.45
N PRO A 64 13.08 25.40 -8.98
CA PRO A 64 12.01 26.14 -9.64
C PRO A 64 11.39 25.40 -10.84
N LYS A 65 12.20 24.64 -11.57
CA LYS A 65 11.80 23.93 -12.79
C LYS A 65 11.98 22.41 -12.71
N GLN A 66 12.72 21.92 -11.74
CA GLN A 66 13.10 20.49 -11.65
C GLN A 66 12.84 19.93 -10.28
N ARG A 67 12.58 18.65 -10.24
CA ARG A 67 12.42 17.89 -9.02
C ARG A 67 13.13 16.55 -9.17
N LEU A 68 13.88 16.17 -8.15
CA LEU A 68 14.51 14.87 -8.03
C LEU A 68 14.11 14.25 -6.69
N ARG A 69 13.82 12.97 -6.68
CA ARG A 69 13.62 12.21 -5.45
C ARG A 69 14.26 10.84 -5.57
N LEU A 70 15.01 10.49 -4.55
CA LEU A 70 15.51 9.14 -4.31
C LEU A 70 14.83 8.62 -3.04
N SER A 71 14.44 7.36 -3.03
CA SER A 71 13.88 6.70 -1.85
C SER A 71 14.38 5.28 -1.75
N ALA A 72 14.59 4.83 -0.53
CA ALA A 72 14.92 3.45 -0.22
C ALA A 72 14.11 3.01 0.99
N THR A 73 13.58 1.81 0.97
CA THR A 73 12.87 1.19 2.09
C THR A 73 13.30 -0.26 2.20
N THR A 74 13.60 -0.70 3.40
CA THR A 74 13.76 -2.11 3.70
C THR A 74 12.90 -2.48 4.89
N THR A 75 12.30 -3.64 4.87
CA THR A 75 11.45 -4.14 5.94
C THR A 75 11.61 -5.65 6.05
N GLY A 76 11.54 -6.18 7.25
CA GLY A 76 11.68 -7.60 7.47
C GLY A 76 10.90 -8.09 8.69
N LYS A 77 10.61 -9.37 8.68
CA LYS A 77 10.04 -10.15 9.77
C LYS A 77 10.89 -11.38 9.99
N VAL A 78 11.25 -11.64 11.24
CA VAL A 78 11.99 -12.82 11.66
C VAL A 78 11.21 -13.53 12.73
N PHE A 79 10.73 -14.72 12.44
CA PHE A 79 9.98 -15.58 13.35
C PHE A 79 10.94 -16.23 14.36
N LEU A 80 10.52 -16.26 15.63
CA LEU A 80 11.37 -16.73 16.73
C LEU A 80 11.24 -18.24 16.97
N THR A 81 10.19 -18.88 16.46
CA THR A 81 10.03 -20.33 16.56
C THR A 81 10.65 -21.02 15.36
N SER A 82 11.37 -22.13 15.59
CA SER A 82 12.05 -22.90 14.53
C SER A 82 11.08 -23.40 13.45
N GLU A 83 9.87 -23.76 13.83
CA GLU A 83 8.82 -24.24 12.94
C GLU A 83 8.33 -23.20 11.94
N GLN A 84 8.50 -21.91 12.27
CA GLN A 84 8.03 -20.79 11.47
C GLN A 84 9.16 -19.96 10.82
N GLN A 85 10.42 -20.36 10.99
CA GLN A 85 11.56 -19.65 10.41
C GLN A 85 11.52 -19.58 8.89
N GLN A 86 10.92 -20.58 8.23
CA GLN A 86 10.70 -20.55 6.79
C GLN A 86 9.78 -19.42 6.32
N GLN A 87 9.06 -18.76 7.24
CA GLN A 87 8.23 -17.59 6.96
C GLN A 87 8.99 -16.26 7.09
N ASN A 88 10.29 -16.32 7.41
CA ASN A 88 11.12 -15.12 7.45
C ASN A 88 11.12 -14.41 6.10
N VAL A 89 10.93 -13.11 6.12
CA VAL A 89 10.89 -12.31 4.89
C VAL A 89 11.69 -11.03 5.07
N LEU A 90 12.45 -10.67 4.06
CA LEU A 90 13.11 -9.38 3.90
C LEU A 90 12.64 -8.75 2.60
N VAL A 91 12.28 -7.49 2.64
CA VAL A 91 11.85 -6.72 1.46
C VAL A 91 12.74 -5.50 1.29
N ALA A 92 13.20 -5.26 0.08
CA ALA A 92 13.91 -4.06 -0.33
C ALA A 92 13.14 -3.34 -1.44
N GLN A 93 12.98 -2.03 -1.29
CA GLN A 93 12.35 -1.17 -2.29
C GLN A 93 13.25 0.03 -2.57
N LEU A 94 13.45 0.35 -3.84
CA LEU A 94 14.16 1.53 -4.29
C LEU A 94 13.28 2.31 -5.25
N GLY A 95 13.24 3.62 -5.10
CA GLY A 95 12.47 4.51 -5.98
C GLY A 95 13.31 5.69 -6.45
N TYR A 96 13.18 6.02 -7.72
CA TYR A 96 13.77 7.19 -8.33
C TYR A 96 12.70 7.98 -9.08
N GLU A 97 12.67 9.28 -8.87
CA GLU A 97 11.81 10.20 -9.60
C GLU A 97 12.63 11.40 -10.08
N HIS A 98 12.47 11.76 -11.35
CA HIS A 98 12.99 13.01 -11.90
C HIS A 98 11.88 13.71 -12.67
N GLY A 99 11.60 14.96 -12.34
CA GLY A 99 10.48 15.69 -12.89
C GLY A 99 10.81 17.11 -13.35
N ALA A 100 10.02 17.57 -14.31
CA ALA A 100 10.02 18.95 -14.79
C ALA A 100 8.65 19.58 -14.58
N LYS A 101 8.65 20.84 -14.12
CA LYS A 101 7.45 21.63 -13.90
C LYS A 101 7.10 22.41 -15.16
N ILE A 102 5.86 22.28 -15.63
CA ILE A 102 5.31 23.01 -16.76
C ILE A 102 4.02 23.69 -16.31
N GLY A 103 4.11 25.00 -16.05
CA GLY A 103 3.00 25.76 -15.48
C GLY A 103 2.59 25.21 -14.12
N ARG A 104 1.32 24.76 -14.00
CA ARG A 104 0.76 24.14 -12.79
C ARG A 104 0.85 22.61 -12.80
N SER A 105 1.50 22.05 -13.78
CA SER A 105 1.65 20.61 -13.95
C SER A 105 3.08 20.16 -13.71
N LEU A 106 3.26 18.91 -13.35
CA LEU A 106 4.53 18.25 -13.15
C LEU A 106 4.56 16.98 -14.02
N ILE A 107 5.58 16.85 -14.84
CA ILE A 107 5.89 15.62 -15.57
C ILE A 107 7.06 14.95 -14.86
N VAL A 108 6.90 13.68 -14.49
CA VAL A 108 7.88 12.92 -13.70
C VAL A 108 8.19 11.62 -14.41
N GLY A 109 9.46 11.36 -14.70
CA GLY A 109 9.94 10.00 -14.96
C GLY A 109 10.10 9.24 -13.64
N THR A 110 9.68 7.99 -13.59
CA THR A 110 9.74 7.15 -12.41
C THR A 110 10.44 5.83 -12.72
N ILE A 111 11.23 5.35 -11.76
CA ILE A 111 11.78 3.99 -11.74
C ILE A 111 11.57 3.46 -10.33
N ASP A 112 10.89 2.33 -10.20
CA ASP A 112 10.62 1.67 -8.94
C ASP A 112 11.12 0.23 -9.02
N TYR A 113 11.92 -0.16 -8.06
CA TYR A 113 12.44 -1.52 -7.90
C TYR A 113 11.98 -2.10 -6.56
N TYR A 114 11.54 -3.34 -6.60
CA TYR A 114 11.14 -4.12 -5.45
C TYR A 114 11.78 -5.50 -5.53
N ASP A 115 12.33 -5.98 -4.43
CA ASP A 115 12.81 -7.34 -4.29
C ASP A 115 12.43 -7.88 -2.90
N ALA A 116 11.79 -9.01 -2.86
CA ALA A 116 11.47 -9.74 -1.65
C ALA A 116 12.29 -11.02 -1.58
N PHE A 117 12.78 -11.32 -0.39
CA PHE A 117 13.54 -12.51 -0.07
C PHE A 117 12.81 -13.22 1.05
N GLN A 118 12.35 -14.42 0.78
CA GLN A 118 11.75 -15.28 1.78
C GLN A 118 12.65 -16.51 1.97
N ALA A 119 12.85 -16.93 3.20
CA ALA A 119 13.60 -18.16 3.48
C ALA A 119 12.76 -19.37 3.03
N ASP A 120 13.45 -20.38 2.52
CA ASP A 120 12.90 -21.58 1.86
C ASP A 120 11.58 -22.11 2.43
N ALA A 121 10.46 -21.76 1.78
CA ALA A 121 9.17 -22.34 2.07
C ALA A 121 8.41 -22.60 0.76
N PRO A 122 8.27 -23.86 0.37
CA PRO A 122 7.78 -24.21 -0.97
C PRO A 122 6.28 -23.98 -1.20
N GLN A 123 5.50 -23.59 -0.22
CA GLN A 123 4.04 -23.65 -0.35
C GLN A 123 3.27 -22.32 -0.28
N TYR A 124 3.88 -21.19 0.22
CA TYR A 124 3.11 -19.95 0.48
C TYR A 124 3.90 -18.68 0.17
N LEU A 125 4.50 -18.62 -1.01
CA LEU A 125 5.49 -17.62 -1.37
C LEU A 125 4.90 -16.39 -2.05
N GLU A 126 3.72 -15.93 -1.66
CA GLU A 126 3.03 -14.75 -2.24
C GLU A 126 3.89 -13.48 -2.33
N ARG A 127 5.01 -13.44 -1.63
CA ARG A 127 5.90 -12.27 -1.55
C ARG A 127 7.27 -12.46 -2.16
N ASP A 128 7.63 -13.69 -2.53
CA ASP A 128 8.95 -13.94 -3.09
C ASP A 128 9.01 -13.60 -4.57
N PHE A 129 9.00 -12.31 -4.85
CA PHE A 129 9.09 -11.82 -6.22
C PHE A 129 10.03 -10.62 -6.31
N ARG A 130 10.43 -10.32 -7.52
CA ARG A 130 11.15 -9.13 -7.91
C ARG A 130 10.34 -8.36 -8.93
N SER A 131 10.27 -7.04 -8.81
CA SER A 131 9.64 -6.22 -9.82
C SER A 131 10.45 -4.98 -10.14
N LEU A 132 10.40 -4.58 -11.41
CA LEU A 132 10.93 -3.33 -11.90
C LEU A 132 9.81 -2.64 -12.67
N ALA A 133 9.50 -1.40 -12.32
CA ALA A 133 8.58 -0.56 -13.06
C ALA A 133 9.30 0.72 -13.48
N ALA A 134 9.16 1.10 -14.73
CA ALA A 134 9.69 2.36 -15.24
C ALA A 134 8.62 3.05 -16.09
N GLY A 135 8.51 4.37 -15.96
CA GLY A 135 7.47 5.08 -16.69
C GLY A 135 7.45 6.57 -16.50
N GLY A 136 6.33 7.17 -16.86
CA GLY A 136 6.09 8.60 -16.76
C GLY A 136 4.78 8.91 -16.07
N ARG A 137 4.81 9.93 -15.21
CA ARG A 137 3.66 10.43 -14.48
C ARG A 137 3.43 11.90 -14.81
N PHE A 138 2.23 12.22 -15.24
CA PHE A 138 1.73 13.59 -15.33
C PHE A 138 0.87 13.88 -14.11
N GLN A 139 1.13 14.97 -13.44
CA GLN A 139 0.37 15.43 -12.28
C GLN A 139 0.02 16.90 -12.44
N SER A 140 -1.24 17.25 -12.20
CA SER A 140 -1.71 18.62 -12.22
C SER A 140 -2.49 18.91 -10.94
N VAL A 141 -2.24 20.09 -10.35
CA VAL A 141 -2.98 20.57 -9.18
C VAL A 141 -3.47 21.97 -9.51
N ARG A 142 -4.77 22.17 -9.46
CA ARG A 142 -5.42 23.44 -9.71
C ARG A 142 -6.11 23.93 -8.45
N PRO A 143 -5.54 24.90 -7.73
CA PRO A 143 -6.25 25.58 -6.66
C PRO A 143 -7.41 26.40 -7.25
N LEU A 144 -8.51 26.43 -6.53
CA LEU A 144 -9.69 27.23 -6.80
C LEU A 144 -9.89 28.23 -5.65
N GLU A 145 -10.79 29.17 -5.82
CA GLU A 145 -11.18 30.12 -4.78
C GLU A 145 -11.78 29.40 -3.56
N GLY A 146 -11.73 30.03 -2.38
CA GLY A 146 -12.32 29.47 -1.16
C GLY A 146 -11.60 28.22 -0.60
N GLY A 147 -10.32 28.02 -0.93
CA GLY A 147 -9.55 26.87 -0.42
C GLY A 147 -9.82 25.54 -1.17
N HIS A 148 -10.67 25.57 -2.18
CA HIS A 148 -10.95 24.39 -3.00
C HIS A 148 -9.78 24.01 -3.90
N ARG A 149 -9.73 22.75 -4.32
CA ARG A 149 -8.66 22.22 -5.19
C ARG A 149 -9.15 21.10 -6.09
N ILE A 150 -8.63 21.06 -7.29
CA ILE A 150 -8.76 19.90 -8.19
C ILE A 150 -7.36 19.36 -8.46
N ASP A 151 -7.19 18.05 -8.41
CA ASP A 151 -5.96 17.37 -8.73
C ASP A 151 -6.20 16.20 -9.69
N GLY A 152 -5.26 16.01 -10.61
CA GLY A 152 -5.28 14.91 -11.56
C GLY A 152 -3.91 14.26 -11.68
N VAL A 153 -3.89 12.95 -11.81
CA VAL A 153 -2.69 12.16 -12.03
C VAL A 153 -2.95 11.18 -13.17
N LEU A 154 -2.01 11.11 -14.09
CA LEU A 154 -1.94 10.07 -15.12
C LEU A 154 -0.55 9.44 -15.03
N HIS A 155 -0.47 8.12 -14.91
CA HIS A 155 0.79 7.40 -14.78
C HIS A 155 0.80 6.20 -15.73
N LEU A 156 1.76 6.19 -16.64
CA LEU A 156 2.00 5.08 -17.55
C LEU A 156 3.33 4.44 -17.19
N THR A 157 3.35 3.13 -17.00
CA THR A 157 4.56 2.36 -16.66
C THR A 157 4.65 1.08 -17.50
N GLY A 158 5.88 0.68 -17.82
CA GLY A 158 6.21 -0.69 -18.16
C GLY A 158 6.61 -1.44 -16.88
N GLN A 159 6.14 -2.65 -16.71
CA GLN A 159 6.42 -3.50 -15.55
C GLN A 159 7.09 -4.79 -15.99
N LEU A 160 8.14 -5.17 -15.26
CA LEU A 160 8.73 -6.49 -15.27
C LEU A 160 8.49 -7.09 -13.90
N PHE A 161 7.79 -8.21 -13.85
CA PHE A 161 7.49 -8.93 -12.63
C PHE A 161 8.03 -10.35 -12.73
N HIS A 162 8.90 -10.72 -11.82
CA HIS A 162 9.50 -12.04 -11.76
C HIS A 162 9.10 -12.71 -10.44
N TYR A 163 8.27 -13.74 -10.54
CA TYR A 163 7.89 -14.57 -9.41
C TYR A 163 8.91 -15.71 -9.27
N LYS A 164 9.67 -15.67 -8.18
CA LYS A 164 10.83 -16.57 -8.03
C LYS A 164 10.47 -18.03 -7.85
N PRO A 165 9.39 -18.37 -7.10
CA PRO A 165 9.00 -19.76 -6.91
C PRO A 165 8.48 -20.44 -8.17
N ASP A 166 7.81 -19.69 -9.03
CA ASP A 166 7.24 -20.20 -10.27
C ASP A 166 7.41 -19.17 -11.40
N PRO A 167 8.44 -19.30 -12.22
CA PRO A 167 8.70 -18.38 -13.34
C PRO A 167 7.57 -18.27 -14.34
N LEU A 168 6.67 -19.27 -14.44
CA LEU A 168 5.50 -19.21 -15.32
C LEU A 168 4.47 -18.17 -14.88
N GLN A 169 4.51 -17.75 -13.61
CA GLN A 169 3.70 -16.66 -13.09
C GLN A 169 4.38 -15.29 -13.21
N SER A 170 5.56 -15.23 -13.82
CA SER A 170 6.26 -13.99 -14.14
C SER A 170 5.64 -13.34 -15.37
N PHE A 171 5.55 -12.01 -15.36
CA PHE A 171 4.97 -11.28 -16.48
C PHE A 171 5.72 -10.01 -16.82
N VAL A 172 5.48 -9.53 -18.02
CA VAL A 172 5.85 -8.20 -18.50
C VAL A 172 4.61 -7.53 -19.08
N GLY A 173 4.52 -6.22 -18.93
CA GLY A 173 3.44 -5.48 -19.58
C GLY A 173 3.29 -4.03 -19.16
N PRO A 174 2.50 -3.26 -19.89
CA PRO A 174 2.17 -1.90 -19.52
C PRO A 174 1.10 -1.83 -18.43
N SER A 175 1.16 -0.76 -17.66
CA SER A 175 0.17 -0.37 -16.67
C SER A 175 -0.17 1.10 -16.86
N LEU A 176 -1.44 1.42 -16.90
CA LEU A 176 -1.98 2.77 -16.93
C LEU A 176 -2.77 3.01 -15.64
N PHE A 177 -2.45 4.07 -14.93
CA PHE A 177 -3.20 4.55 -13.78
C PHE A 177 -3.64 5.98 -14.01
N ALA A 178 -4.91 6.27 -13.72
CA ALA A 178 -5.48 7.62 -13.75
C ALA A 178 -6.20 7.89 -12.44
N LYS A 179 -6.05 9.10 -11.91
CA LYS A 179 -6.77 9.59 -10.74
C LYS A 179 -7.24 11.02 -10.99
N LEU A 180 -8.48 11.30 -10.64
CA LEU A 180 -9.03 12.63 -10.49
C LEU A 180 -9.46 12.82 -9.05
N GLY A 181 -9.07 13.93 -8.43
CA GLY A 181 -9.41 14.27 -7.07
C GLY A 181 -9.90 15.70 -6.97
N GLY A 182 -10.56 16.00 -5.86
CA GLY A 182 -10.97 17.35 -5.52
C GLY A 182 -11.07 17.49 -4.02
N ARG A 183 -10.72 18.68 -3.53
CA ARG A 183 -10.96 19.12 -2.17
C ARG A 183 -11.99 20.23 -2.18
N VAL A 184 -13.00 20.09 -1.35
CA VAL A 184 -13.98 21.13 -1.05
C VAL A 184 -13.80 21.51 0.40
N HIS A 185 -13.51 22.79 0.63
CA HIS A 185 -13.46 23.35 1.97
C HIS A 185 -14.85 23.93 2.32
N ALA A 186 -15.37 23.62 3.49
CA ALA A 186 -16.64 24.11 3.99
C ALA A 186 -16.50 24.73 5.38
N GLY A 187 -16.98 25.95 5.56
CA GLY A 187 -16.93 26.68 6.82
C GLY A 187 -15.85 27.73 6.89
N ASP A 188 -15.46 28.08 8.11
CA ASP A 188 -14.41 29.05 8.40
C ASP A 188 -13.03 28.53 7.92
N PRO A 189 -12.15 29.36 7.32
CA PRO A 189 -10.82 28.94 6.87
C PRO A 189 -9.95 28.30 7.95
N GLU A 190 -10.16 28.64 9.22
CA GLU A 190 -9.37 28.11 10.34
C GLU A 190 -10.03 26.92 11.05
N LEU A 191 -11.36 26.87 11.07
CA LEU A 191 -12.16 25.85 11.80
C LEU A 191 -13.02 24.99 10.88
N GLY A 192 -12.91 25.20 9.57
CA GLY A 192 -13.74 24.51 8.59
C GLY A 192 -13.41 23.03 8.42
N HIS A 193 -14.22 22.38 7.64
CA HIS A 193 -14.11 20.98 7.32
C HIS A 193 -13.68 20.79 5.88
N ASP A 194 -12.77 19.87 5.64
CA ASP A 194 -12.36 19.46 4.30
C ASP A 194 -13.06 18.17 3.87
N PHE A 195 -13.59 18.19 2.65
CA PHE A 195 -14.07 17.00 1.95
C PHE A 195 -13.15 16.70 0.78
N ASP A 196 -12.41 15.60 0.86
CA ASP A 196 -11.61 15.10 -0.25
C ASP A 196 -12.40 14.01 -0.99
N LEU A 197 -12.64 14.24 -2.28
CA LEU A 197 -13.27 13.29 -3.19
C LEU A 197 -12.21 12.77 -4.16
N SER A 198 -12.23 11.50 -4.47
CA SER A 198 -11.36 10.97 -5.52
C SER A 198 -11.99 9.81 -6.25
N VAL A 199 -11.71 9.74 -7.55
CA VAL A 199 -11.95 8.57 -8.40
C VAL A 199 -10.65 8.16 -9.05
N HIS A 200 -10.45 6.87 -9.25
CA HIS A 200 -9.26 6.35 -9.91
C HIS A 200 -9.59 5.13 -10.75
N GLY A 201 -8.78 4.92 -11.76
CA GLY A 201 -8.80 3.73 -12.59
C GLY A 201 -7.39 3.23 -12.85
N ARG A 202 -7.25 1.92 -12.99
CA ARG A 202 -6.01 1.26 -13.39
C ARG A 202 -6.33 0.17 -14.40
N GLY A 203 -5.51 0.07 -15.45
CA GLY A 203 -5.51 -1.01 -16.41
C GLY A 203 -4.11 -1.56 -16.58
N ASP A 204 -3.95 -2.87 -16.47
CA ASP A 204 -2.69 -3.57 -16.73
C ASP A 204 -2.93 -4.58 -17.85
N TYR A 205 -1.99 -4.67 -18.78
CA TYR A 205 -1.90 -5.78 -19.71
C TYR A 205 -0.68 -6.61 -19.34
N ARG A 206 -0.87 -7.88 -19.04
CA ARG A 206 0.18 -8.77 -18.50
C ARG A 206 0.39 -9.95 -19.44
N ILE A 207 1.63 -10.16 -19.85
CA ILE A 207 2.04 -11.25 -20.72
C ILE A 207 2.90 -12.21 -19.90
N TYR A 208 2.36 -13.41 -19.65
CA TYR A 208 3.01 -14.50 -18.93
C TYR A 208 3.54 -15.52 -19.94
N GLY A 209 4.83 -15.40 -20.29
CA GLY A 209 5.43 -16.29 -21.28
C GLY A 209 4.63 -16.36 -22.60
N PRO A 210 4.64 -17.53 -23.29
CA PRO A 210 3.94 -17.70 -24.57
C PRO A 210 2.45 -18.01 -24.46
N VAL A 211 1.97 -18.44 -23.28
CA VAL A 211 0.68 -19.15 -23.15
C VAL A 211 -0.42 -18.31 -22.50
N ARG A 212 -0.09 -17.35 -21.62
CA ARG A 212 -1.09 -16.64 -20.84
C ARG A 212 -0.99 -15.12 -21.03
N ARG A 213 -2.15 -14.52 -21.18
CA ARG A 213 -2.31 -13.05 -21.23
C ARG A 213 -3.50 -12.66 -20.37
N ASP A 214 -3.28 -11.62 -19.53
CA ASP A 214 -4.31 -11.10 -18.64
C ASP A 214 -4.53 -9.62 -18.93
N VAL A 215 -5.78 -9.21 -18.81
CA VAL A 215 -6.19 -7.81 -18.74
C VAL A 215 -6.76 -7.57 -17.36
N PHE A 216 -6.05 -6.81 -16.55
CA PHE A 216 -6.53 -6.39 -15.23
C PHE A 216 -7.07 -4.97 -15.33
N VAL A 217 -8.27 -4.77 -14.78
CA VAL A 217 -8.91 -3.45 -14.67
C VAL A 217 -9.36 -3.23 -13.23
N SER A 218 -9.08 -2.06 -12.70
CA SER A 218 -9.57 -1.62 -11.39
C SER A 218 -10.16 -0.23 -11.52
N VAL A 219 -11.33 -0.01 -10.94
CA VAL A 219 -11.96 1.31 -10.83
C VAL A 219 -12.41 1.49 -9.40
N GLY A 220 -12.17 2.66 -8.84
CA GLY A 220 -12.55 2.95 -7.47
C GLY A 220 -12.70 4.43 -7.19
N GLY A 221 -13.19 4.72 -5.99
CA GLY A 221 -13.30 6.07 -5.50
C GLY A 221 -13.36 6.11 -3.98
N SER A 222 -13.16 7.29 -3.42
CA SER A 222 -13.32 7.54 -2.00
C SER A 222 -13.80 8.95 -1.72
N ILE A 223 -14.50 9.06 -0.60
CA ILE A 223 -14.90 10.33 0.03
C ILE A 223 -14.24 10.33 1.40
N GLN A 224 -13.54 11.40 1.74
CA GLN A 224 -12.91 11.60 3.03
C GLN A 224 -13.37 12.94 3.60
N TRP A 225 -13.92 12.89 4.78
CA TRP A 225 -14.20 14.07 5.60
C TRP A 225 -13.09 14.25 6.62
N GLN A 226 -12.60 15.50 6.73
CA GLN A 226 -11.58 15.90 7.70
C GLN A 226 -12.13 17.01 8.57
N GLY A 227 -12.29 16.71 9.84
CA GLY A 227 -12.68 17.61 10.91
C GLY A 227 -12.03 17.14 12.22
N PRO A 228 -12.70 17.22 13.38
CA PRO A 228 -12.22 16.64 14.63
C PRO A 228 -11.99 15.12 14.55
N LEU A 229 -12.73 14.47 13.68
CA LEU A 229 -12.63 13.07 13.30
C LEU A 229 -12.42 12.99 11.80
N LEU A 230 -11.50 12.13 11.35
CA LEU A 230 -11.37 11.78 9.94
C LEU A 230 -12.23 10.55 9.65
N ILE A 231 -13.12 10.68 8.67
CA ILE A 231 -13.92 9.56 8.15
C ILE A 231 -13.62 9.41 6.67
N GLN A 232 -13.25 8.21 6.25
CA GLN A 232 -13.07 7.89 4.84
C GLN A 232 -13.89 6.66 4.47
N VAL A 233 -14.72 6.79 3.46
CA VAL A 233 -15.43 5.68 2.82
C VAL A 233 -14.85 5.50 1.42
N GLY A 234 -14.55 4.28 1.06
CA GLY A 234 -13.99 3.96 -0.24
C GLY A 234 -14.59 2.68 -0.83
N TYR A 235 -14.49 2.58 -2.13
CA TYR A 235 -14.88 1.38 -2.86
C TYR A 235 -13.98 1.20 -4.07
N SER A 236 -13.60 -0.06 -4.36
CA SER A 236 -12.92 -0.42 -5.59
C SER A 236 -13.50 -1.71 -6.15
N ALA A 237 -13.75 -1.73 -7.45
CA ALA A 237 -14.08 -2.92 -8.22
C ALA A 237 -12.86 -3.31 -9.07
N GLN A 238 -12.55 -4.59 -9.11
CA GLN A 238 -11.42 -5.13 -9.84
C GLN A 238 -11.90 -6.32 -10.67
N VAL A 239 -11.40 -6.42 -11.90
CA VAL A 239 -11.64 -7.54 -12.81
C VAL A 239 -10.31 -7.95 -13.41
N ASN A 240 -10.03 -9.24 -13.38
CA ASN A 240 -8.95 -9.84 -14.15
C ASN A 240 -9.57 -10.77 -15.20
N LEU A 241 -9.32 -10.47 -16.48
CA LEU A 241 -9.72 -11.29 -17.61
C LEU A 241 -8.47 -12.01 -18.10
N SER A 242 -8.40 -13.30 -17.90
CA SER A 242 -7.28 -14.15 -18.30
C SER A 242 -7.63 -14.96 -19.53
N SER A 243 -6.64 -15.19 -20.39
CA SER A 243 -6.76 -16.20 -21.45
C SER A 243 -6.90 -17.63 -20.91
N THR A 244 -6.64 -17.82 -19.61
CA THR A 244 -6.88 -19.05 -18.85
C THR A 244 -8.05 -18.79 -17.92
N GLU A 245 -9.20 -19.42 -18.16
CA GLU A 245 -10.46 -19.17 -17.40
C GLU A 245 -10.29 -19.25 -15.87
N LEU A 246 -9.50 -20.20 -15.41
CA LEU A 246 -9.23 -20.44 -14.00
C LEU A 246 -8.58 -19.24 -13.28
N GLU A 247 -7.95 -18.35 -14.03
CA GLU A 247 -7.23 -17.18 -13.50
C GLU A 247 -8.07 -15.90 -13.59
N SER A 248 -9.28 -15.99 -14.12
CA SER A 248 -10.21 -14.87 -14.19
C SER A 248 -10.93 -14.68 -12.85
N TYR A 249 -11.07 -13.42 -12.41
CA TYR A 249 -11.79 -13.10 -11.19
C TYR A 249 -12.44 -11.72 -11.24
N GLN A 250 -13.43 -11.54 -10.38
CA GLN A 250 -14.02 -10.25 -10.03
C GLN A 250 -13.89 -10.05 -8.52
N ARG A 251 -13.57 -8.82 -8.12
CA ARG A 251 -13.37 -8.48 -6.71
C ARG A 251 -13.98 -7.12 -6.41
N HIS A 252 -14.64 -7.01 -5.27
CA HIS A 252 -15.20 -5.77 -4.74
C HIS A 252 -14.60 -5.49 -3.36
N LEU A 253 -14.10 -4.28 -3.16
CA LEU A 253 -13.34 -3.88 -1.97
C LEU A 253 -13.97 -2.62 -1.33
N PRO A 254 -15.11 -2.73 -0.64
CA PRO A 254 -15.61 -1.63 0.20
C PRO A 254 -14.68 -1.44 1.41
N MET A 255 -14.45 -0.18 1.79
CA MET A 255 -13.55 0.22 2.86
C MET A 255 -14.16 1.35 3.69
N LEU A 256 -13.96 1.27 5.00
CA LEU A 256 -14.20 2.34 5.97
C LEU A 256 -12.92 2.58 6.76
N LYS A 257 -12.54 3.85 6.93
CA LYS A 257 -11.45 4.26 7.81
C LYS A 257 -11.93 5.39 8.71
N LEU A 258 -11.62 5.29 9.99
CA LEU A 258 -11.82 6.31 10.99
C LEU A 258 -10.47 6.64 11.61
N ALA A 259 -10.20 7.93 11.87
CA ALA A 259 -9.02 8.33 12.63
C ALA A 259 -9.34 9.57 13.47
N PHE A 260 -8.88 9.58 14.72
CA PHE A 260 -9.15 10.66 15.67
C PHE A 260 -8.07 10.73 16.75
N HIS A 261 -8.05 11.86 17.44
CA HIS A 261 -7.20 12.09 18.58
C HIS A 261 -7.95 11.82 19.87
N LEU A 262 -7.31 11.13 20.79
CA LEU A 262 -7.72 11.05 22.18
C LEU A 262 -6.87 11.97 23.07
N PRO A 263 -7.33 12.33 24.27
CA PRO A 263 -6.52 13.06 25.24
C PRO A 263 -5.15 12.38 25.47
N GLY A 264 -4.11 13.19 25.70
CA GLY A 264 -2.74 12.69 25.87
C GLY A 264 -1.99 12.39 24.58
N GLU A 265 -2.37 13.06 23.49
CA GLU A 265 -1.73 12.94 22.16
C GLU A 265 -1.79 11.52 21.56
N LEU A 266 -2.79 10.75 21.95
CA LEU A 266 -2.98 9.40 21.40
C LEU A 266 -3.79 9.46 20.10
N PHE A 267 -3.19 9.00 19.01
CA PHE A 267 -3.85 8.81 17.72
C PHE A 267 -4.48 7.43 17.65
N VAL A 268 -5.73 7.38 17.23
CA VAL A 268 -6.44 6.14 16.96
C VAL A 268 -6.79 6.07 15.49
N THR A 269 -6.45 4.97 14.84
CA THR A 269 -6.89 4.67 13.48
C THR A 269 -7.58 3.31 13.46
N MET A 270 -8.78 3.28 12.90
CA MET A 270 -9.54 2.06 12.66
C MET A 270 -9.77 1.93 11.14
N LYS A 271 -9.59 0.74 10.60
CA LYS A 271 -9.89 0.47 9.17
C LYS A 271 -10.60 -0.88 9.07
N GLY A 272 -11.70 -0.90 8.35
CA GLY A 272 -12.37 -2.12 7.89
C GLY A 272 -12.34 -2.18 6.37
N GLN A 273 -12.04 -3.35 5.80
CA GLN A 273 -12.10 -3.59 4.36
C GLN A 273 -12.62 -5.01 4.12
N LEU A 274 -13.64 -5.11 3.30
CA LEU A 274 -14.14 -6.40 2.86
C LEU A 274 -13.52 -6.75 1.51
N ASN A 275 -13.20 -8.03 1.32
CA ASN A 275 -12.78 -8.59 0.04
C ASN A 275 -13.87 -9.58 -0.43
N LEU A 276 -14.70 -9.14 -1.36
CA LEU A 276 -15.78 -9.92 -1.96
C LEU A 276 -15.29 -10.37 -3.34
N GLN A 277 -14.75 -11.58 -3.41
CA GLN A 277 -14.16 -12.12 -4.64
C GLN A 277 -15.02 -13.28 -5.20
N LYS A 278 -15.19 -13.27 -6.52
CA LYS A 278 -15.71 -14.39 -7.29
C LYS A 278 -14.61 -14.89 -8.22
N SER A 279 -14.08 -16.04 -7.96
CA SER A 279 -13.13 -16.74 -8.85
C SER A 279 -13.23 -18.24 -8.63
N ALA A 280 -12.90 -19.01 -9.64
CA ALA A 280 -12.84 -20.48 -9.53
C ALA A 280 -11.66 -20.95 -8.67
N LEU A 281 -10.60 -20.15 -8.58
CA LEU A 281 -9.41 -20.39 -7.76
C LEU A 281 -9.11 -19.13 -6.95
N GLY A 282 -8.77 -19.29 -5.69
CA GLY A 282 -8.33 -18.19 -4.83
C GLY A 282 -6.99 -17.65 -5.31
N LEU A 283 -7.02 -16.74 -6.26
CA LEU A 283 -5.80 -16.22 -6.89
C LEU A 283 -4.96 -15.39 -5.99
N THR A 284 -3.70 -15.67 -6.07
CA THR A 284 -2.62 -14.94 -5.43
C THR A 284 -2.37 -13.63 -6.15
N VAL A 285 -2.91 -12.55 -5.65
CA VAL A 285 -2.47 -11.21 -6.06
C VAL A 285 -1.16 -10.92 -5.32
N PRO A 286 -0.10 -10.49 -6.02
CA PRO A 286 1.17 -10.16 -5.38
C PRO A 286 0.98 -9.12 -4.27
N ILE A 287 1.50 -9.42 -3.08
CA ILE A 287 1.39 -8.58 -1.90
C ILE A 287 2.69 -7.80 -1.76
N GLN A 288 2.66 -6.50 -1.97
CA GLN A 288 3.83 -5.62 -1.94
C GLN A 288 4.23 -5.18 -0.53
N SER A 289 3.39 -5.41 0.46
CA SER A 289 3.68 -5.07 1.85
C SER A 289 3.64 -6.30 2.75
N ILE A 290 4.56 -6.39 3.69
CA ILE A 290 4.56 -7.48 4.68
C ILE A 290 3.36 -7.44 5.63
N ASP A 291 2.64 -6.32 5.67
CA ASP A 291 1.45 -6.12 6.48
C ASP A 291 0.15 -6.37 5.71
N GLU A 292 0.23 -6.56 4.39
CA GLU A 292 -0.94 -6.82 3.56
C GLU A 292 -1.33 -8.30 3.54
N ASP A 293 -2.59 -8.53 3.30
CA ASP A 293 -3.17 -9.84 3.06
C ASP A 293 -4.31 -9.69 2.03
N ASN A 294 -4.51 -10.70 1.21
CA ASN A 294 -5.58 -10.72 0.18
C ASN A 294 -6.94 -11.11 0.75
N ARG A 295 -7.19 -10.89 2.04
CA ARG A 295 -8.42 -11.20 2.74
C ARG A 295 -9.15 -9.94 3.16
N SER A 296 -10.36 -10.08 3.64
CA SER A 296 -11.03 -9.04 4.41
C SER A 296 -10.22 -8.72 5.65
N LEU A 297 -10.18 -7.47 6.06
CA LEU A 297 -9.38 -7.05 7.21
C LEU A 297 -10.12 -6.09 8.12
N VAL A 298 -9.78 -6.16 9.41
CA VAL A 298 -10.04 -5.13 10.41
C VAL A 298 -8.70 -4.73 11.02
N LEU A 299 -8.43 -3.45 11.10
CA LEU A 299 -7.22 -2.89 11.69
C LEU A 299 -7.59 -1.89 12.78
N LEU A 300 -6.91 -1.97 13.89
CA LEU A 300 -6.87 -0.96 14.94
C LEU A 300 -5.41 -0.58 15.17
N ASP A 301 -5.10 0.69 15.09
CA ASP A 301 -3.76 1.25 15.33
C ASP A 301 -3.85 2.37 16.34
N LEU A 302 -3.04 2.29 17.38
CA LEU A 302 -2.89 3.27 18.44
C LEU A 302 -1.46 3.80 18.37
N GLU A 303 -1.27 5.10 18.14
CA GLU A 303 0.06 5.72 18.07
C GLU A 303 0.13 6.89 19.04
N ARG A 304 1.18 6.91 19.85
CA ARG A 304 1.53 8.04 20.70
C ARG A 304 2.86 8.62 20.28
N PRO A 305 2.89 9.85 19.77
CA PRO A 305 4.13 10.55 19.51
C PRO A 305 4.87 10.84 20.81
N LEU A 306 6.18 10.79 20.75
CA LEU A 306 7.10 11.12 21.82
C LEU A 306 8.02 12.26 21.39
N PRO A 307 8.70 12.97 22.29
CA PRO A 307 9.64 14.02 21.95
C PRO A 307 10.73 13.54 20.98
N LYS A 308 11.31 14.47 20.22
CA LYS A 308 12.45 14.27 19.32
C LYS A 308 12.22 13.30 18.16
N GLY A 309 10.96 13.17 17.69
CA GLY A 309 10.63 12.35 16.53
C GLY A 309 10.42 10.86 16.82
N PHE A 310 10.39 10.47 18.09
CA PHE A 310 10.03 9.11 18.49
C PHE A 310 8.51 8.92 18.56
N ALA A 311 8.06 7.68 18.44
CA ALA A 311 6.69 7.29 18.74
C ALA A 311 6.63 5.83 19.21
N ILE A 312 5.59 5.51 19.97
CA ILE A 312 5.22 4.15 20.32
C ILE A 312 3.87 3.87 19.68
N SER A 313 3.71 2.68 19.10
CA SER A 313 2.43 2.26 18.55
C SER A 313 2.09 0.83 18.93
N ALA A 314 0.78 0.57 19.06
CA ALA A 314 0.21 -0.76 19.21
C ALA A 314 -0.77 -0.97 18.06
N ARG A 315 -0.61 -2.06 17.32
CA ARG A 315 -1.46 -2.38 16.17
C ARG A 315 -2.04 -3.78 16.29
N TYR A 316 -3.30 -3.88 15.99
CA TYR A 316 -3.98 -5.15 15.79
C TYR A 316 -4.51 -5.23 14.37
N CYS A 317 -4.30 -6.36 13.69
CA CYS A 317 -4.94 -6.68 12.42
C CYS A 317 -5.60 -8.06 12.51
N GLY A 318 -6.86 -8.12 12.12
CA GLY A 318 -7.60 -9.37 11.90
C GLY A 318 -7.87 -9.54 10.41
N TYR A 319 -7.49 -10.68 9.84
CA TYR A 319 -7.76 -11.06 8.45
C TYR A 319 -8.70 -12.25 8.43
N PHE A 320 -9.66 -12.25 7.50
CA PHE A 320 -10.65 -13.31 7.43
C PHE A 320 -11.20 -13.47 6.00
N SER A 321 -11.61 -14.68 5.64
CA SER A 321 -12.45 -14.92 4.47
C SER A 321 -13.93 -14.90 4.86
N LEU A 322 -14.78 -14.40 3.97
CA LEU A 322 -16.23 -14.48 4.14
C LEU A 322 -16.74 -15.82 3.59
N PRO A 323 -17.75 -16.45 4.24
CA PRO A 323 -18.30 -17.75 3.77
C PRO A 323 -18.85 -17.71 2.35
N ALA A 324 -19.27 -16.53 1.86
CA ALA A 324 -19.82 -16.34 0.52
C ALA A 324 -18.77 -16.39 -0.60
N ASP A 325 -17.50 -16.37 -0.29
CA ASP A 325 -16.41 -16.32 -1.27
C ASP A 325 -16.13 -17.68 -1.92
N GLY A 326 -16.73 -18.77 -1.40
CA GLY A 326 -16.41 -20.14 -1.83
C GLY A 326 -14.96 -20.57 -1.53
N THR A 327 -14.22 -19.76 -0.75
CA THR A 327 -12.86 -20.06 -0.29
C THR A 327 -12.90 -20.85 1.01
N SER A 328 -11.83 -21.59 1.31
CA SER A 328 -11.66 -22.24 2.62
C SER A 328 -11.69 -21.20 3.74
N PRO A 329 -12.28 -21.54 4.92
CA PRO A 329 -12.27 -20.65 6.07
C PRO A 329 -10.85 -20.19 6.42
N TYR A 330 -10.68 -18.88 6.58
CA TYR A 330 -9.39 -18.30 6.88
C TYR A 330 -9.52 -17.28 8.00
N GLN A 331 -8.64 -17.40 8.97
CA GLN A 331 -8.49 -16.42 10.05
C GLN A 331 -7.00 -16.23 10.37
N ARG A 332 -6.62 -14.99 10.55
CA ARG A 332 -5.28 -14.61 10.99
C ARG A 332 -5.38 -13.34 11.81
N HIS A 333 -4.73 -13.34 12.94
CA HIS A 333 -4.64 -12.20 13.83
C HIS A 333 -3.19 -11.83 14.03
N THR A 334 -2.86 -10.55 13.91
CA THR A 334 -1.54 -10.05 14.26
C THR A 334 -1.67 -8.95 15.30
N ALA A 335 -0.80 -8.98 16.30
CA ALA A 335 -0.70 -7.96 17.33
C ALA A 335 0.75 -7.48 17.41
N LEU A 336 0.96 -6.19 17.22
CA LEU A 336 2.28 -5.55 17.13
C LEU A 336 2.40 -4.47 18.20
N LEU A 337 3.51 -4.48 18.93
CA LEU A 337 4.01 -3.33 19.68
C LEU A 337 5.27 -2.82 18.98
N ASN A 338 5.29 -1.55 18.63
CA ASN A 338 6.32 -0.96 17.80
C ASN A 338 6.85 0.34 18.39
N PHE A 339 8.16 0.54 18.27
CA PHE A 339 8.86 1.78 18.55
C PHE A 339 9.39 2.36 17.24
N SER A 340 9.11 3.61 16.98
CA SER A 340 9.49 4.28 15.75
C SER A 340 10.28 5.56 16.00
N TYR A 341 11.15 5.89 15.05
CA TYR A 341 11.89 7.14 14.98
C TYR A 341 11.72 7.75 13.59
N ARG A 342 11.43 9.04 13.54
CA ARG A 342 11.29 9.80 12.30
C ARG A 342 12.07 11.11 12.39
N PHE A 343 12.97 11.29 11.43
CA PHE A 343 13.72 12.52 11.25
C PHE A 343 13.42 13.11 9.88
N ALA A 344 13.15 14.39 9.84
CA ALA A 344 12.96 15.16 8.60
C ALA A 344 13.76 16.46 8.69
N ARG A 345 14.50 16.80 7.64
CA ARG A 345 15.27 18.05 7.50
C ARG A 345 15.00 18.71 6.14
#